data_de382430900a21099fdc9a6cfa92e67c
#
_entry.id   de382430900a21099fdc9a6cfa92e67c
#
_cell.length_a   1.000
_cell.length_b   1.000
_cell.length_c   1.000
_cell.angle_alpha   90.00
_cell.angle_beta   90.00
_cell.angle_gamma   90.00
#
_symmetry.space_group_name_H-M   'P 1'
#
loop_
_entity.id
_entity.type
_entity.pdbx_description
1 polymer ?
#
loop_
_entity_poly.entity_id
_entity_poly.type
_entity_poly.pdbx_seq_one_letter_code
_entity_poly.pdbx_strand_id
1 'polypeptide(L)'
;MKKFTFAALIAIVSAAFSFSSCGNTPSANLKNDIDTVSYAIGLAQTNGLKEYLANQLGVDTTQMEAFLKGLNESANAGDDKQAAAYYAGIQIGQQISNQMVKGINYELFGDDSTKSISLPNFLAGFIAGTTGKKQLMTTDQAAETAQKKMQEIKAKHAEMQYGENKAAGEKFLAENAKKEGVKVLPSGVQYKVIKEGNGAIPADSSLVQVHYEGKLLDGTVFDSSYKRGQPVDFRANQVIKGWTEALCHMPVGSVWEVYIPQQLAYGERQSGQIKPFSALIFKIELISIKK
;
A
#
# COMPACT_ATOMS: atom_id res chain seq x y z
N MET A 1 31.27 58.13 -13.11
CA MET A 1 30.60 57.74 -11.86
C MET A 1 29.30 58.51 -11.76
N LYS A 2 28.20 57.94 -12.11
CA LYS A 2 26.84 58.53 -12.04
C LYS A 2 26.12 57.91 -10.84
N LYS A 3 25.84 58.78 -9.86
CA LYS A 3 25.01 58.42 -8.68
C LYS A 3 23.55 58.36 -9.13
N PHE A 4 22.93 57.19 -9.03
CA PHE A 4 21.49 57.05 -9.17
C PHE A 4 20.88 57.11 -7.76
N THR A 5 20.21 58.22 -7.49
CA THR A 5 19.30 58.37 -6.34
C THR A 5 17.95 57.81 -6.73
N PHE A 6 17.57 56.69 -6.12
CA PHE A 6 16.22 56.15 -6.23
C PHE A 6 15.39 56.70 -5.06
N ALA A 7 14.61 57.71 -5.33
CA ALA A 7 13.57 58.18 -4.43
C ALA A 7 12.28 57.40 -4.80
N ALA A 8 11.98 56.34 -4.05
CA ALA A 8 10.70 55.65 -4.17
C ALA A 8 9.65 56.33 -3.30
N LEU A 9 8.74 57.02 -3.94
CA LEU A 9 7.53 57.60 -3.32
C LEU A 9 6.58 56.39 -2.98
N ILE A 10 6.50 56.05 -1.71
CA ILE A 10 5.46 55.11 -1.24
C ILE A 10 4.19 55.92 -1.01
N ALA A 11 3.28 55.87 -1.95
CA ALA A 11 1.92 56.37 -1.75
C ALA A 11 1.14 55.37 -0.86
N ILE A 12 0.95 55.74 0.40
CA ILE A 12 0.09 55.00 1.33
C ILE A 12 -1.36 55.27 0.92
N VAL A 13 -1.96 54.35 0.19
CA VAL A 13 -3.42 54.31 0.01
C VAL A 13 -4.02 53.59 1.20
N SER A 14 -4.44 54.33 2.20
CA SER A 14 -5.24 53.83 3.31
C SER A 14 -6.68 53.59 2.83
N ALA A 15 -6.95 52.40 2.27
CA ALA A 15 -8.30 51.90 2.11
C ALA A 15 -8.68 51.14 3.39
N ALA A 16 -9.41 51.82 4.27
CA ALA A 16 -10.05 51.19 5.42
C ALA A 16 -11.19 50.29 4.94
N PHE A 17 -10.90 49.00 4.73
CA PHE A 17 -11.97 48.01 4.68
C PHE A 17 -12.18 47.51 6.11
N SER A 18 -13.26 48.00 6.73
CA SER A 18 -13.77 47.51 7.98
C SER A 18 -14.43 46.13 7.76
N PHE A 19 -13.64 45.07 7.84
CA PHE A 19 -14.18 43.74 8.09
C PHE A 19 -14.29 43.56 9.60
N SER A 20 -15.48 43.69 10.15
CA SER A 20 -15.83 43.21 11.48
C SER A 20 -15.80 41.69 11.48
N SER A 21 -14.62 41.11 11.62
CA SER A 21 -14.43 39.71 11.98
C SER A 21 -14.03 39.65 13.44
N CYS A 22 -14.91 39.13 14.27
CA CYS A 22 -14.65 38.77 15.67
C CYS A 22 -13.64 37.61 15.72
N GLY A 23 -12.37 37.90 15.58
CA GLY A 23 -11.28 36.93 15.76
C GLY A 23 -9.98 37.72 16.03
N ASN A 24 -9.21 37.28 17.01
CA ASN A 24 -7.91 37.86 17.39
C ASN A 24 -6.84 37.66 16.29
N THR A 25 -7.12 38.10 15.06
CA THR A 25 -6.12 38.06 13.98
C THR A 25 -5.17 39.24 14.16
N PRO A 26 -3.84 39.03 14.23
CA PRO A 26 -2.89 40.13 14.37
C PRO A 26 -3.00 41.10 13.20
N SER A 27 -3.06 42.39 13.50
CA SER A 27 -3.01 43.44 12.47
C SER A 27 -1.57 43.95 12.31
N ALA A 28 -1.12 44.11 11.05
CA ALA A 28 0.22 44.63 10.78
C ALA A 28 0.34 46.11 11.18
N ASN A 29 1.46 46.46 11.83
CA ASN A 29 1.81 47.84 12.21
C ASN A 29 3.28 48.08 11.89
N LEU A 30 3.53 48.53 10.68
CA LEU A 30 4.89 48.62 10.10
C LEU A 30 5.52 49.98 10.44
N LYS A 31 6.08 50.13 11.65
CA LYS A 31 6.67 51.39 12.14
C LYS A 31 8.17 51.53 11.84
N ASN A 32 8.85 50.45 11.61
CA ASN A 32 10.30 50.41 11.39
C ASN A 32 10.67 49.28 10.44
N ASP A 33 11.96 49.16 10.09
CA ASP A 33 12.50 48.20 9.15
C ASP A 33 12.32 46.74 9.68
N ILE A 34 12.39 46.53 10.99
CA ILE A 34 12.18 45.19 11.60
C ILE A 34 10.72 44.76 11.45
N ASP A 35 9.78 45.66 11.71
CA ASP A 35 8.35 45.36 11.52
C ASP A 35 8.05 45.04 10.03
N THR A 36 8.64 45.87 9.14
CA THR A 36 8.48 45.68 7.68
C THR A 36 9.07 44.38 7.20
N VAL A 37 10.28 44.00 7.60
CA VAL A 37 10.92 42.76 7.20
C VAL A 37 10.20 41.55 7.81
N SER A 38 9.72 41.63 9.06
CA SER A 38 8.98 40.58 9.71
C SER A 38 7.68 40.26 8.95
N TYR A 39 6.92 41.28 8.59
CA TYR A 39 5.70 41.11 7.79
C TYR A 39 6.01 40.56 6.40
N ALA A 40 7.04 41.08 5.73
CA ALA A 40 7.42 40.63 4.38
C ALA A 40 7.86 39.17 4.37
N ILE A 41 8.64 38.73 5.36
CA ILE A 41 9.03 37.32 5.52
C ILE A 41 7.79 36.45 5.75
N GLY A 42 6.89 36.82 6.67
CA GLY A 42 5.68 36.10 6.94
C GLY A 42 4.82 35.92 5.68
N LEU A 43 4.62 36.99 4.91
CA LEU A 43 3.87 36.93 3.66
C LEU A 43 4.56 36.06 2.60
N ALA A 44 5.88 36.16 2.46
CA ALA A 44 6.64 35.36 1.50
C ALA A 44 6.56 33.83 1.76
N GLN A 45 6.45 33.42 3.02
CA GLN A 45 6.32 32.02 3.42
C GLN A 45 4.95 31.40 3.05
N THR A 46 3.98 32.20 2.62
CA THR A 46 2.66 31.68 2.24
C THR A 46 2.58 31.26 0.76
N ASN A 47 3.68 31.36 0.01
CA ASN A 47 3.70 30.94 -1.39
C ASN A 47 3.43 29.43 -1.52
N GLY A 48 2.36 29.05 -2.22
CA GLY A 48 1.92 27.66 -2.35
C GLY A 48 1.23 27.06 -1.10
N LEU A 49 1.08 27.83 -0.02
CA LEU A 49 0.50 27.33 1.24
C LEU A 49 -0.95 26.90 1.08
N LYS A 50 -1.77 27.62 0.31
CA LYS A 50 -3.19 27.27 0.10
C LYS A 50 -3.34 25.93 -0.59
N GLU A 51 -2.54 25.69 -1.61
CA GLU A 51 -2.50 24.42 -2.34
C GLU A 51 -2.02 23.28 -1.43
N TYR A 52 -1.01 23.53 -0.61
CA TYR A 52 -0.52 22.55 0.37
C TYR A 52 -1.59 22.21 1.41
N LEU A 53 -2.28 23.21 1.97
CA LEU A 53 -3.36 23.02 2.93
C LEU A 53 -4.50 22.15 2.33
N ALA A 54 -4.93 22.47 1.11
CA ALA A 54 -6.01 21.73 0.46
C ALA A 54 -5.60 20.31 0.05
N ASN A 55 -4.45 20.18 -0.64
CA ASN A 55 -4.08 18.92 -1.30
C ASN A 55 -3.33 17.94 -0.38
N GLN A 56 -2.56 18.45 0.58
CA GLN A 56 -1.74 17.60 1.46
C GLN A 56 -2.35 17.43 2.85
N LEU A 57 -2.97 18.49 3.40
CA LEU A 57 -3.56 18.45 4.74
C LEU A 57 -5.09 18.27 4.72
N GLY A 58 -5.72 18.30 3.54
CA GLY A 58 -7.16 18.14 3.39
C GLY A 58 -7.98 19.25 4.06
N VAL A 59 -7.41 20.45 4.18
CA VAL A 59 -8.09 21.59 4.77
C VAL A 59 -9.06 22.17 3.74
N ASP A 60 -10.35 22.15 4.07
CA ASP A 60 -11.36 22.85 3.28
C ASP A 60 -11.12 24.37 3.38
N THR A 61 -10.90 25.01 2.23
CA THR A 61 -10.62 26.45 2.17
C THR A 61 -11.79 27.30 2.65
N THR A 62 -13.00 26.75 2.78
CA THR A 62 -14.14 27.41 3.44
C THR A 62 -13.97 27.50 4.95
N GLN A 63 -13.09 26.69 5.55
CA GLN A 63 -12.82 26.61 6.98
C GLN A 63 -11.56 27.37 7.41
N MET A 64 -11.09 28.33 6.60
CA MET A 64 -9.87 29.11 6.88
C MET A 64 -9.90 29.86 8.21
N GLU A 65 -11.07 30.27 8.69
CA GLU A 65 -11.22 30.92 10.01
C GLU A 65 -10.77 30.01 11.16
N ALA A 66 -11.18 28.72 11.11
CA ALA A 66 -10.77 27.71 12.09
C ALA A 66 -9.28 27.43 11.99
N PHE A 67 -8.72 27.37 10.79
CA PHE A 67 -7.27 27.23 10.56
C PHE A 67 -6.50 28.41 11.17
N LEU A 68 -6.90 29.64 10.89
CA LEU A 68 -6.23 30.84 11.41
C LEU A 68 -6.31 30.95 12.94
N LYS A 69 -7.43 30.52 13.53
CA LYS A 69 -7.56 30.45 14.99
C LYS A 69 -6.55 29.49 15.59
N GLY A 70 -6.46 28.26 15.08
CA GLY A 70 -5.48 27.27 15.55
C GLY A 70 -4.03 27.71 15.35
N LEU A 71 -3.72 28.34 14.19
CA LEU A 71 -2.42 28.91 13.91
C LEU A 71 -2.02 29.98 14.95
N ASN A 72 -2.92 30.92 15.22
CA ASN A 72 -2.67 31.98 16.17
C ASN A 72 -2.51 31.48 17.62
N GLU A 73 -3.38 30.55 18.04
CA GLU A 73 -3.30 29.94 19.37
C GLU A 73 -1.98 29.18 19.54
N SER A 74 -1.58 28.37 18.57
CA SER A 74 -0.35 27.60 18.62
C SER A 74 0.90 28.48 18.58
N ALA A 75 0.95 29.48 17.69
CA ALA A 75 2.08 30.37 17.55
C ALA A 75 2.34 31.23 18.80
N ASN A 76 1.29 31.56 19.56
CA ASN A 76 1.37 32.36 20.79
C ASN A 76 1.47 31.52 22.07
N ALA A 77 1.48 30.19 21.98
CA ALA A 77 1.61 29.33 23.15
C ALA A 77 2.99 29.41 23.83
N GLY A 78 4.03 29.80 23.08
CA GLY A 78 5.40 29.93 23.62
C GLY A 78 5.87 28.62 24.30
N ASP A 79 6.44 28.75 25.49
CA ASP A 79 6.96 27.63 26.29
C ASP A 79 5.91 26.97 27.22
N ASP A 80 4.62 27.22 27.00
CA ASP A 80 3.54 26.60 27.79
C ASP A 80 3.51 25.08 27.54
N LYS A 81 3.94 24.32 28.56
CA LYS A 81 4.03 22.86 28.51
C LYS A 81 2.66 22.18 28.38
N GLN A 82 1.59 22.79 28.93
CA GLN A 82 0.24 22.26 28.83
C GLN A 82 -0.30 22.43 27.41
N ALA A 83 -0.10 23.61 26.82
CA ALA A 83 -0.46 23.87 25.42
C ALA A 83 0.32 22.97 24.46
N ALA A 84 1.63 22.83 24.65
CA ALA A 84 2.47 21.93 23.84
C ALA A 84 1.98 20.47 23.91
N ALA A 85 1.65 19.97 25.10
CA ALA A 85 1.09 18.62 25.26
C ALA A 85 -0.27 18.44 24.56
N TYR A 86 -1.14 19.47 24.64
CA TYR A 86 -2.44 19.46 23.97
C TYR A 86 -2.32 19.41 22.46
N TYR A 87 -1.46 20.25 21.88
CA TYR A 87 -1.23 20.26 20.43
C TYR A 87 -0.58 18.96 19.92
N ALA A 88 0.34 18.38 20.69
CA ALA A 88 0.90 17.07 20.39
C ALA A 88 -0.20 15.99 20.36
N GLY A 89 -1.14 16.05 21.32
CA GLY A 89 -2.30 15.16 21.36
C GLY A 89 -3.21 15.28 20.14
N ILE A 90 -3.49 16.52 19.70
CA ILE A 90 -4.26 16.77 18.45
C ILE A 90 -3.55 16.18 17.25
N GLN A 91 -2.26 16.44 17.09
CA GLN A 91 -1.46 15.96 15.96
C GLN A 91 -1.45 14.43 15.90
N ILE A 92 -1.19 13.76 17.03
CA ILE A 92 -1.21 12.29 17.12
C ILE A 92 -2.61 11.75 16.84
N GLY A 93 -3.66 12.38 17.39
CA GLY A 93 -5.05 11.98 17.15
C GLY A 93 -5.44 12.05 15.67
N GLN A 94 -5.01 13.09 14.96
CA GLN A 94 -5.22 13.21 13.51
C GLN A 94 -4.43 12.14 12.74
N GLN A 95 -3.20 11.86 13.13
CA GLN A 95 -2.39 10.80 12.52
C GLN A 95 -3.03 9.42 12.72
N ILE A 96 -3.58 9.14 13.91
CA ILE A 96 -4.29 7.90 14.19
C ILE A 96 -5.49 7.75 13.25
N SER A 97 -6.38 8.74 13.18
CA SER A 97 -7.63 8.63 12.39
C SER A 97 -7.39 8.69 10.89
N ASN A 98 -6.49 9.55 10.41
CA ASN A 98 -6.30 9.81 8.99
C ASN A 98 -5.29 8.88 8.31
N GLN A 99 -4.36 8.28 9.06
CA GLN A 99 -3.31 7.42 8.50
C GLN A 99 -3.36 6.00 9.09
N MET A 100 -3.20 5.85 10.43
CA MET A 100 -3.07 4.52 11.03
C MET A 100 -4.33 3.67 10.84
N VAL A 101 -5.50 4.18 11.23
CA VAL A 101 -6.77 3.43 11.11
C VAL A 101 -7.11 3.15 9.65
N LYS A 102 -6.91 4.10 8.76
CA LYS A 102 -7.13 3.90 7.31
C LYS A 102 -6.17 2.86 6.73
N GLY A 103 -4.89 2.91 7.11
CA GLY A 103 -3.91 1.93 6.68
C GLY A 103 -4.24 0.51 7.14
N ILE A 104 -4.62 0.36 8.43
CA ILE A 104 -5.05 -0.93 8.99
C ILE A 104 -6.32 -1.44 8.29
N ASN A 105 -7.30 -0.59 8.06
CA ASN A 105 -8.52 -0.96 7.35
C ASN A 105 -8.22 -1.45 5.93
N TYR A 106 -7.37 -0.73 5.20
CA TYR A 106 -6.94 -1.14 3.86
C TYR A 106 -6.20 -2.48 3.88
N GLU A 107 -5.32 -2.69 4.87
CA GLU A 107 -4.60 -3.96 5.01
C GLU A 107 -5.53 -5.14 5.30
N LEU A 108 -6.58 -4.93 6.13
CA LEU A 108 -7.51 -5.98 6.52
C LEU A 108 -8.60 -6.25 5.49
N PHE A 109 -9.09 -5.21 4.84
CA PHE A 109 -10.33 -5.25 4.06
C PHE A 109 -10.15 -4.76 2.61
N GLY A 110 -8.94 -4.32 2.22
CA GLY A 110 -8.70 -3.75 0.89
C GLY A 110 -9.58 -2.51 0.65
N ASP A 111 -10.28 -2.50 -0.49
CA ASP A 111 -11.17 -1.40 -0.88
C ASP A 111 -12.60 -1.51 -0.29
N ASP A 112 -12.87 -2.50 0.58
CA ASP A 112 -14.17 -2.66 1.23
C ASP A 112 -14.37 -1.60 2.32
N SER A 113 -14.87 -0.42 1.92
CA SER A 113 -15.14 0.71 2.81
C SER A 113 -16.30 0.48 3.79
N THR A 114 -17.03 -0.63 3.69
CA THR A 114 -18.12 -0.96 4.62
C THR A 114 -17.61 -1.54 5.93
N LYS A 115 -16.32 -1.89 6.00
CA LYS A 115 -15.66 -2.48 7.16
C LYS A 115 -14.57 -1.58 7.71
N SER A 116 -14.46 -1.55 9.03
CA SER A 116 -13.39 -0.83 9.72
C SER A 116 -13.10 -1.44 11.08
N ILE A 117 -11.89 -1.21 11.57
CA ILE A 117 -11.58 -1.46 12.99
C ILE A 117 -12.29 -0.44 13.87
N SER A 118 -12.47 -0.78 15.14
CA SER A 118 -13.09 0.10 16.12
C SER A 118 -12.11 1.20 16.56
N LEU A 119 -12.31 2.43 16.10
CA LEU A 119 -11.54 3.59 16.55
C LEU A 119 -11.61 3.78 18.08
N PRO A 120 -12.77 3.66 18.76
CA PRO A 120 -12.82 3.76 20.22
C PRO A 120 -11.94 2.72 20.93
N ASN A 121 -11.94 1.46 20.47
CA ASN A 121 -11.09 0.42 21.07
C ASN A 121 -9.61 0.65 20.75
N PHE A 122 -9.28 1.13 19.55
CA PHE A 122 -7.92 1.52 19.20
C PHE A 122 -7.41 2.62 20.14
N LEU A 123 -8.18 3.68 20.32
CA LEU A 123 -7.84 4.79 21.23
C LEU A 123 -7.73 4.33 22.69
N ALA A 124 -8.63 3.45 23.15
CA ALA A 124 -8.56 2.91 24.51
C ALA A 124 -7.26 2.15 24.75
N GLY A 125 -6.83 1.31 23.80
CA GLY A 125 -5.54 0.61 23.84
C GLY A 125 -4.35 1.56 23.79
N PHE A 126 -4.39 2.55 22.90
CA PHE A 126 -3.34 3.57 22.76
C PHE A 126 -3.15 4.39 24.04
N ILE A 127 -4.25 4.85 24.64
CA ILE A 127 -4.24 5.62 25.91
C ILE A 127 -3.75 4.74 27.06
N ALA A 128 -4.19 3.48 27.14
CA ALA A 128 -3.75 2.56 28.16
C ALA A 128 -2.23 2.30 28.07
N GLY A 129 -1.71 2.10 26.88
CA GLY A 129 -0.27 1.94 26.63
C GLY A 129 0.53 3.18 27.00
N THR A 130 0.07 4.36 26.59
CA THR A 130 0.75 5.65 26.87
C THR A 130 0.78 5.98 28.36
N THR A 131 -0.30 5.67 29.08
CA THR A 131 -0.41 6.04 30.51
C THR A 131 0.02 4.94 31.48
N GLY A 132 0.18 3.71 30.99
CA GLY A 132 0.41 2.52 31.82
C GLY A 132 -0.80 2.12 32.70
N LYS A 133 -1.98 2.73 32.44
CA LYS A 133 -3.17 2.51 33.26
C LYS A 133 -4.22 1.72 32.48
N LYS A 134 -4.96 0.85 33.22
CA LYS A 134 -6.07 0.07 32.65
C LYS A 134 -5.68 -0.81 31.42
N GLN A 135 -4.45 -1.28 31.37
CA GLN A 135 -4.02 -2.23 30.36
C GLN A 135 -4.70 -3.58 30.59
N LEU A 136 -5.31 -4.13 29.54
CA LEU A 136 -5.94 -5.46 29.57
C LEU A 136 -4.94 -6.58 29.23
N MET A 137 -3.80 -6.22 28.66
CA MET A 137 -2.70 -7.11 28.29
C MET A 137 -1.40 -6.30 28.21
N THR A 138 -0.25 -6.95 28.29
CA THR A 138 1.04 -6.28 28.08
C THR A 138 1.21 -5.84 26.62
N THR A 139 2.16 -4.95 26.35
CA THR A 139 2.48 -4.50 24.98
C THR A 139 2.92 -5.66 24.07
N ASP A 140 3.67 -6.62 24.61
CA ASP A 140 4.12 -7.81 23.87
C ASP A 140 2.95 -8.73 23.53
N GLN A 141 2.07 -9.01 24.51
CA GLN A 141 0.83 -9.75 24.27
C GLN A 141 -0.09 -9.04 23.28
N ALA A 142 -0.14 -7.71 23.32
CA ALA A 142 -0.93 -6.93 22.36
C ALA A 142 -0.38 -7.05 20.95
N ALA A 143 0.96 -7.00 20.77
CA ALA A 143 1.59 -7.15 19.48
C ALA A 143 1.33 -8.54 18.86
N GLU A 144 1.51 -9.61 19.66
CA GLU A 144 1.24 -10.99 19.22
C GLU A 144 -0.25 -11.20 18.88
N THR A 145 -1.15 -10.70 19.74
CA THR A 145 -2.59 -10.80 19.54
C THR A 145 -3.01 -10.05 18.26
N ALA A 146 -2.48 -8.83 18.07
CA ALA A 146 -2.77 -8.03 16.88
C ALA A 146 -2.33 -8.77 15.61
N GLN A 147 -1.08 -9.25 15.57
CA GLN A 147 -0.55 -9.99 14.43
C GLN A 147 -1.42 -11.20 14.08
N LYS A 148 -1.72 -12.03 15.08
CA LYS A 148 -2.55 -13.24 14.89
C LYS A 148 -3.95 -12.88 14.41
N LYS A 149 -4.62 -11.92 15.08
CA LYS A 149 -6.00 -11.54 14.74
C LYS A 149 -6.10 -10.84 13.40
N MET A 150 -5.13 -10.02 13.03
CA MET A 150 -5.09 -9.41 11.70
C MET A 150 -4.99 -10.47 10.61
N GLN A 151 -4.15 -11.49 10.78
CA GLN A 151 -4.04 -12.61 9.83
C GLN A 151 -5.37 -13.39 9.71
N GLU A 152 -6.00 -13.74 10.84
CA GLU A 152 -7.29 -14.44 10.86
C GLU A 152 -8.41 -13.63 10.16
N ILE A 153 -8.49 -12.33 10.44
CA ILE A 153 -9.50 -11.44 9.84
C ILE A 153 -9.27 -11.30 8.33
N LYS A 154 -8.01 -11.11 7.91
CA LYS A 154 -7.62 -10.98 6.51
C LYS A 154 -7.92 -12.25 5.71
N ALA A 155 -7.56 -13.42 6.25
CA ALA A 155 -7.86 -14.72 5.64
C ALA A 155 -9.38 -14.94 5.49
N LYS A 156 -10.14 -14.67 6.56
CA LYS A 156 -11.60 -14.79 6.54
C LYS A 156 -12.25 -13.82 5.55
N HIS A 157 -11.77 -12.59 5.49
CA HIS A 157 -12.28 -11.61 4.53
C HIS A 157 -11.98 -12.01 3.09
N ALA A 158 -10.75 -12.47 2.81
CA ALA A 158 -10.38 -12.98 1.49
C ALA A 158 -11.22 -14.20 1.08
N GLU A 159 -11.47 -15.13 2.01
CA GLU A 159 -12.31 -16.30 1.73
C GLU A 159 -13.77 -15.93 1.46
N MET A 160 -14.34 -14.96 2.19
CA MET A 160 -15.68 -14.45 1.92
C MET A 160 -15.79 -13.78 0.56
N GLN A 161 -14.77 -13.06 0.15
CA GLN A 161 -14.78 -12.29 -1.10
C GLN A 161 -14.42 -13.15 -2.33
N TYR A 162 -13.52 -14.13 -2.16
CA TYR A 162 -12.95 -14.90 -3.27
C TYR A 162 -13.11 -16.43 -3.11
N GLY A 163 -13.97 -16.88 -2.20
CA GLY A 163 -14.22 -18.31 -1.99
C GLY A 163 -14.71 -19.04 -3.24
N GLU A 164 -15.42 -18.33 -4.13
CA GLU A 164 -15.82 -18.88 -5.44
C GLU A 164 -14.61 -19.21 -6.32
N ASN A 165 -13.53 -18.40 -6.30
CA ASN A 165 -12.30 -18.72 -7.02
C ASN A 165 -11.66 -20.00 -6.50
N LYS A 166 -11.65 -20.19 -5.17
CA LYS A 166 -11.15 -21.40 -4.53
C LYS A 166 -11.91 -22.61 -4.98
N ALA A 167 -13.25 -22.56 -4.87
CA ALA A 167 -14.14 -23.66 -5.29
C ALA A 167 -14.00 -23.96 -6.79
N ALA A 168 -13.93 -22.94 -7.64
CA ALA A 168 -13.74 -23.10 -9.07
C ALA A 168 -12.38 -23.76 -9.39
N GLY A 169 -11.31 -23.35 -8.69
CA GLY A 169 -9.98 -23.94 -8.83
C GLY A 169 -9.93 -25.41 -8.41
N GLU A 170 -10.51 -25.74 -7.27
CA GLU A 170 -10.59 -27.12 -6.77
C GLU A 170 -11.41 -28.02 -7.71
N LYS A 171 -12.56 -27.55 -8.17
CA LYS A 171 -13.39 -28.26 -9.15
C LYS A 171 -12.64 -28.48 -10.46
N PHE A 172 -12.02 -27.43 -11.00
CA PHE A 172 -11.24 -27.53 -12.24
C PHE A 172 -10.13 -28.59 -12.12
N LEU A 173 -9.35 -28.56 -11.04
CA LEU A 173 -8.25 -29.51 -10.84
C LEU A 173 -8.76 -30.94 -10.66
N ALA A 174 -9.88 -31.15 -9.94
CA ALA A 174 -10.48 -32.46 -9.76
C ALA A 174 -10.98 -33.08 -11.10
N GLU A 175 -11.51 -32.24 -11.98
CA GLU A 175 -11.95 -32.67 -13.33
C GLU A 175 -10.73 -32.83 -14.26
N ASN A 176 -9.74 -31.96 -14.18
CA ASN A 176 -8.57 -32.00 -15.05
C ASN A 176 -7.69 -33.22 -14.80
N ALA A 177 -7.57 -33.65 -13.53
CA ALA A 177 -6.83 -34.88 -13.18
C ALA A 177 -7.34 -36.14 -13.86
N LYS A 178 -8.63 -36.15 -14.31
CA LYS A 178 -9.27 -37.29 -15.00
C LYS A 178 -9.05 -37.27 -16.51
N LYS A 179 -8.51 -36.18 -17.05
CA LYS A 179 -8.30 -36.04 -18.50
C LYS A 179 -7.13 -36.89 -18.97
N GLU A 180 -7.25 -37.42 -20.18
CA GLU A 180 -6.19 -38.18 -20.81
C GLU A 180 -4.88 -37.39 -20.95
N GLY A 181 -3.78 -38.04 -20.56
CA GLY A 181 -2.45 -37.47 -20.61
C GLY A 181 -2.11 -36.50 -19.48
N VAL A 182 -3.03 -36.23 -18.57
CA VAL A 182 -2.75 -35.43 -17.36
C VAL A 182 -2.16 -36.33 -16.27
N LYS A 183 -1.02 -35.90 -15.71
CA LYS A 183 -0.36 -36.55 -14.59
C LYS A 183 -0.43 -35.62 -13.36
N VAL A 184 -0.47 -36.21 -12.16
CA VAL A 184 -0.61 -35.48 -10.88
C VAL A 184 0.63 -35.78 -10.04
N LEU A 185 1.31 -34.72 -9.58
CA LEU A 185 2.42 -34.81 -8.63
C LEU A 185 1.89 -34.92 -7.18
N PRO A 186 2.70 -35.42 -6.22
CA PRO A 186 2.26 -35.62 -4.84
C PRO A 186 1.73 -34.33 -4.15
N SER A 187 2.23 -33.16 -4.55
CA SER A 187 1.79 -31.85 -4.04
C SER A 187 0.40 -31.42 -4.53
N GLY A 188 -0.11 -32.07 -5.57
CA GLY A 188 -1.33 -31.68 -6.28
C GLY A 188 -1.08 -30.82 -7.53
N VAL A 189 0.15 -30.48 -7.86
CA VAL A 189 0.48 -29.92 -9.19
C VAL A 189 0.15 -30.95 -10.25
N GLN A 190 -0.53 -30.52 -11.32
CA GLN A 190 -0.84 -31.38 -12.45
C GLN A 190 -0.09 -30.89 -13.69
N TYR A 191 0.22 -31.81 -14.59
CA TYR A 191 0.86 -31.46 -15.85
C TYR A 191 0.45 -32.37 -16.99
N LYS A 192 0.46 -31.82 -18.18
CA LYS A 192 0.31 -32.55 -19.44
C LYS A 192 1.53 -32.29 -20.30
N VAL A 193 2.18 -33.36 -20.76
CA VAL A 193 3.31 -33.26 -21.68
C VAL A 193 2.78 -32.95 -23.08
N ILE A 194 3.13 -31.78 -23.63
CA ILE A 194 2.81 -31.37 -25.00
C ILE A 194 3.95 -31.83 -25.94
N LYS A 195 5.18 -31.67 -25.50
CA LYS A 195 6.39 -32.13 -26.20
C LYS A 195 7.35 -32.73 -25.19
N GLU A 196 7.81 -33.93 -25.47
CA GLU A 196 8.82 -34.60 -24.64
C GLU A 196 10.20 -33.99 -24.91
N GLY A 197 10.95 -33.72 -23.86
CA GLY A 197 12.37 -33.39 -23.90
C GLY A 197 13.21 -34.59 -23.53
N ASN A 198 14.47 -34.57 -23.89
CA ASN A 198 15.45 -35.62 -23.60
C ASN A 198 16.70 -35.11 -22.88
N GLY A 199 16.70 -33.84 -22.48
CA GLY A 199 17.83 -33.24 -21.77
C GLY A 199 17.80 -33.52 -20.27
N ALA A 200 18.74 -32.93 -19.55
CA ALA A 200 18.84 -33.04 -18.08
C ALA A 200 17.60 -32.42 -17.40
N ILE A 201 17.27 -32.94 -16.21
CA ILE A 201 16.24 -32.38 -15.35
C ILE A 201 16.91 -31.37 -14.40
N PRO A 202 16.39 -30.14 -14.24
CA PRO A 202 16.93 -29.15 -13.32
C PRO A 202 16.87 -29.61 -11.85
N ALA A 203 17.89 -29.25 -11.07
CA ALA A 203 17.78 -29.22 -9.62
C ALA A 203 17.04 -27.94 -9.19
N ASP A 204 16.59 -27.89 -7.95
CA ASP A 204 15.88 -26.72 -7.40
C ASP A 204 16.71 -25.42 -7.42
N SER A 205 18.03 -25.54 -7.27
CA SER A 205 18.98 -24.41 -7.32
C SER A 205 19.40 -24.00 -8.74
N SER A 206 18.98 -24.76 -9.76
CA SER A 206 19.38 -24.51 -11.16
C SER A 206 18.87 -23.17 -11.67
N LEU A 207 19.69 -22.48 -12.47
CA LEU A 207 19.28 -21.37 -13.32
C LEU A 207 18.75 -21.95 -14.63
N VAL A 208 17.48 -21.73 -14.94
CA VAL A 208 16.84 -22.26 -16.12
C VAL A 208 16.40 -21.15 -17.05
N GLN A 209 16.44 -21.42 -18.35
CA GLN A 209 15.88 -20.55 -19.37
C GLN A 209 14.59 -21.16 -19.90
N VAL A 210 13.52 -20.37 -19.89
CA VAL A 210 12.19 -20.84 -20.29
C VAL A 210 11.47 -19.84 -21.20
N HIS A 211 10.61 -20.35 -22.08
CA HIS A 211 9.44 -19.63 -22.55
C HIS A 211 8.21 -20.06 -21.77
N TYR A 212 7.31 -19.13 -21.49
CA TYR A 212 6.08 -19.45 -20.78
C TYR A 212 4.91 -18.53 -21.12
N GLU A 213 3.71 -19.01 -20.87
CA GLU A 213 2.48 -18.24 -20.85
C GLU A 213 1.62 -18.68 -19.68
N GLY A 214 1.26 -17.72 -18.81
CA GLY A 214 0.40 -17.93 -17.65
C GLY A 214 -1.01 -17.43 -17.90
N LYS A 215 -2.01 -18.25 -17.56
CA LYS A 215 -3.44 -17.98 -17.74
C LYS A 215 -4.23 -18.24 -16.47
N LEU A 216 -5.31 -17.47 -16.29
CA LEU A 216 -6.40 -17.80 -15.37
C LEU A 216 -7.29 -18.89 -15.96
N LEU A 217 -8.21 -19.44 -15.15
CA LEU A 217 -9.13 -20.48 -15.60
C LEU A 217 -10.11 -20.02 -16.68
N ASP A 218 -10.41 -18.74 -16.74
CA ASP A 218 -11.22 -18.11 -17.78
C ASP A 218 -10.48 -17.86 -19.11
N GLY A 219 -9.19 -18.24 -19.17
CA GLY A 219 -8.34 -18.06 -20.34
C GLY A 219 -7.61 -16.71 -20.39
N THR A 220 -7.84 -15.80 -19.45
CA THR A 220 -7.13 -14.51 -19.38
C THR A 220 -5.64 -14.72 -19.20
N VAL A 221 -4.84 -14.25 -20.17
CA VAL A 221 -3.37 -14.30 -20.11
C VAL A 221 -2.87 -13.15 -19.24
N PHE A 222 -2.31 -13.45 -18.09
CA PHE A 222 -1.78 -12.45 -17.16
C PHE A 222 -0.27 -12.18 -17.36
N ASP A 223 0.46 -13.16 -17.91
CA ASP A 223 1.89 -12.99 -18.22
C ASP A 223 2.33 -13.94 -19.34
N SER A 224 3.24 -13.49 -20.23
CA SER A 224 3.75 -14.29 -21.35
C SER A 224 5.10 -13.79 -21.84
N SER A 225 6.11 -14.64 -21.77
CA SER A 225 7.41 -14.40 -22.40
C SER A 225 7.35 -14.43 -23.93
N TYR A 226 6.40 -15.17 -24.48
CA TYR A 226 6.17 -15.19 -25.93
C TYR A 226 5.72 -13.82 -26.45
N LYS A 227 4.84 -13.12 -25.69
CA LYS A 227 4.42 -11.75 -26.03
C LYS A 227 5.56 -10.74 -25.96
N ARG A 228 6.55 -10.99 -25.09
CA ARG A 228 7.78 -10.16 -24.99
C ARG A 228 8.84 -10.50 -26.03
N GLY A 229 8.65 -11.59 -26.79
CA GLY A 229 9.55 -12.00 -27.87
C GLY A 229 10.88 -12.60 -27.44
N GLN A 230 11.08 -12.87 -26.14
CA GLN A 230 12.34 -13.42 -25.63
C GLN A 230 12.11 -14.36 -24.43
N PRO A 231 12.94 -15.42 -24.28
CA PRO A 231 12.91 -16.29 -23.12
C PRO A 231 13.38 -15.55 -21.87
N VAL A 232 13.05 -16.10 -20.70
CA VAL A 232 13.39 -15.54 -19.40
C VAL A 232 14.19 -16.55 -18.59
N ASP A 233 15.18 -16.04 -17.84
CA ASP A 233 15.98 -16.86 -16.94
C ASP A 233 15.42 -16.79 -15.51
N PHE A 234 15.20 -17.93 -14.88
CA PHE A 234 14.76 -18.05 -13.48
C PHE A 234 15.61 -19.03 -12.70
N ARG A 235 15.84 -18.75 -11.42
CA ARG A 235 16.25 -19.79 -10.49
C ARG A 235 15.03 -20.64 -10.12
N ALA A 236 15.13 -21.95 -10.25
CA ALA A 236 14.01 -22.87 -10.06
C ALA A 236 13.37 -22.77 -8.65
N ASN A 237 14.13 -22.37 -7.62
CA ASN A 237 13.63 -22.15 -6.26
C ASN A 237 13.22 -20.70 -5.95
N GLN A 238 13.23 -19.79 -6.94
CA GLN A 238 12.84 -18.37 -6.75
C GLN A 238 11.55 -18.01 -7.51
N VAL A 239 10.75 -19.02 -7.83
CA VAL A 239 9.44 -18.90 -8.46
C VAL A 239 8.35 -19.45 -7.53
N ILE A 240 7.09 -19.43 -7.93
CA ILE A 240 6.02 -20.06 -7.13
C ILE A 240 6.28 -21.56 -6.97
N LYS A 241 5.88 -22.12 -5.82
CA LYS A 241 6.21 -23.52 -5.46
C LYS A 241 5.81 -24.53 -6.52
N GLY A 242 4.66 -24.33 -7.16
CA GLY A 242 4.19 -25.21 -8.24
C GLY A 242 5.11 -25.19 -9.47
N TRP A 243 5.76 -24.09 -9.77
CA TRP A 243 6.77 -24.01 -10.82
C TRP A 243 8.05 -24.76 -10.44
N THR A 244 8.55 -24.51 -9.22
CA THR A 244 9.73 -25.23 -8.71
C THR A 244 9.57 -26.73 -8.86
N GLU A 245 8.42 -27.25 -8.44
CA GLU A 245 8.13 -28.65 -8.52
C GLU A 245 8.03 -29.16 -9.97
N ALA A 246 7.28 -28.44 -10.83
CA ALA A 246 7.18 -28.80 -12.24
C ALA A 246 8.55 -28.83 -12.92
N LEU A 247 9.39 -27.80 -12.74
CA LEU A 247 10.72 -27.69 -13.32
C LEU A 247 11.65 -28.82 -12.88
N CYS A 248 11.57 -29.23 -11.59
CA CYS A 248 12.38 -30.35 -11.05
C CYS A 248 11.94 -31.74 -11.57
N HIS A 249 10.88 -31.81 -12.35
CA HIS A 249 10.43 -33.03 -13.03
C HIS A 249 10.47 -32.94 -14.56
N MET A 250 10.79 -31.77 -15.10
CA MET A 250 10.70 -31.45 -16.52
C MET A 250 12.06 -31.59 -17.22
N PRO A 251 12.26 -32.53 -18.16
CA PRO A 251 13.51 -32.60 -18.93
C PRO A 251 13.68 -31.39 -19.84
N VAL A 252 14.91 -30.91 -20.01
CA VAL A 252 15.24 -29.85 -20.99
C VAL A 252 14.78 -30.26 -22.39
N GLY A 253 14.20 -29.31 -23.11
CA GLY A 253 13.59 -29.52 -24.44
C GLY A 253 12.11 -29.85 -24.40
N SER A 254 11.53 -30.05 -23.18
CA SER A 254 10.10 -30.30 -23.01
C SER A 254 9.25 -29.04 -23.16
N VAL A 255 7.99 -29.25 -23.54
CA VAL A 255 6.91 -28.27 -23.41
C VAL A 255 5.78 -28.93 -22.62
N TRP A 256 5.46 -28.35 -21.47
CA TRP A 256 4.38 -28.85 -20.62
C TRP A 256 3.29 -27.82 -20.45
N GLU A 257 2.06 -28.27 -20.25
CA GLU A 257 0.99 -27.49 -19.68
C GLU A 257 0.85 -27.89 -18.21
N VAL A 258 1.05 -26.92 -17.31
CA VAL A 258 1.12 -27.14 -15.87
C VAL A 258 -0.04 -26.43 -15.19
N TYR A 259 -0.76 -27.17 -14.34
CA TYR A 259 -1.93 -26.67 -13.61
C TYR A 259 -1.59 -26.63 -12.13
N ILE A 260 -1.59 -25.44 -11.57
CA ILE A 260 -1.06 -25.19 -10.24
C ILE A 260 -2.21 -24.81 -9.29
N PRO A 261 -2.43 -25.59 -8.21
CA PRO A 261 -3.40 -25.25 -7.20
C PRO A 261 -2.98 -23.96 -6.47
N GLN A 262 -3.95 -23.18 -6.02
CA GLN A 262 -3.74 -21.84 -5.45
C GLN A 262 -2.71 -21.81 -4.31
N GLN A 263 -2.65 -22.84 -3.46
CA GLN A 263 -1.72 -22.93 -2.33
C GLN A 263 -0.24 -23.08 -2.74
N LEU A 264 0.03 -23.49 -3.96
CA LEU A 264 1.35 -23.59 -4.58
C LEU A 264 1.64 -22.45 -5.57
N ALA A 265 0.70 -21.50 -5.67
CA ALA A 265 0.80 -20.28 -6.45
C ALA A 265 0.85 -19.04 -5.52
N TYR A 266 -0.17 -18.19 -5.55
CA TYR A 266 -0.20 -16.95 -4.77
C TYR A 266 -1.05 -17.04 -3.50
N GLY A 267 -1.85 -18.10 -3.31
CA GLY A 267 -2.70 -18.33 -2.13
C GLY A 267 -3.72 -17.19 -1.94
N GLU A 268 -3.74 -16.62 -0.75
CA GLU A 268 -4.63 -15.53 -0.37
C GLU A 268 -4.17 -14.15 -0.90
N ARG A 269 -3.02 -14.07 -1.55
CA ARG A 269 -2.47 -12.80 -2.03
C ARG A 269 -2.97 -12.48 -3.43
N GLN A 270 -3.34 -11.24 -3.64
CA GLN A 270 -3.56 -10.70 -4.99
C GLN A 270 -2.21 -10.37 -5.64
N SER A 271 -2.06 -10.67 -6.94
CA SER A 271 -0.89 -10.32 -7.74
C SER A 271 -1.31 -9.85 -9.12
N GLY A 272 -1.32 -8.55 -9.33
CA GLY A 272 -1.85 -7.96 -10.58
C GLY A 272 -3.28 -8.42 -10.86
N GLN A 273 -3.50 -9.09 -11.99
CA GLN A 273 -4.80 -9.63 -12.38
C GLN A 273 -5.18 -10.95 -11.67
N ILE A 274 -4.22 -11.57 -10.98
CA ILE A 274 -4.44 -12.83 -10.25
C ILE A 274 -5.11 -12.51 -8.92
N LYS A 275 -6.39 -12.83 -8.81
CA LYS A 275 -7.17 -12.67 -7.57
C LYS A 275 -6.77 -13.74 -6.54
N PRO A 276 -7.02 -13.51 -5.23
CA PRO A 276 -6.85 -14.53 -4.21
C PRO A 276 -7.49 -15.87 -4.58
N PHE A 277 -6.84 -16.96 -4.15
CA PHE A 277 -7.25 -18.36 -4.36
C PHE A 277 -7.36 -18.81 -5.81
N SER A 278 -6.77 -18.10 -6.76
CA SER A 278 -6.78 -18.52 -8.17
C SER A 278 -5.88 -19.73 -8.41
N ALA A 279 -6.43 -20.81 -8.95
CA ALA A 279 -5.64 -21.82 -9.63
C ALA A 279 -5.12 -21.28 -10.96
N LEU A 280 -3.93 -21.67 -11.35
CA LEU A 280 -3.25 -21.13 -12.52
C LEU A 280 -2.91 -22.21 -13.54
N ILE A 281 -2.92 -21.83 -14.80
CA ILE A 281 -2.50 -22.66 -15.93
C ILE A 281 -1.28 -22.03 -16.57
N PHE A 282 -0.20 -22.79 -16.73
CA PHE A 282 0.99 -22.35 -17.41
C PHE A 282 1.35 -23.28 -18.56
N LYS A 283 1.61 -22.74 -19.72
CA LYS A 283 2.41 -23.41 -20.73
C LYS A 283 3.87 -23.06 -20.47
N ILE A 284 4.73 -24.06 -20.26
CA ILE A 284 6.16 -23.87 -19.98
C ILE A 284 6.95 -24.64 -21.02
N GLU A 285 7.91 -23.97 -21.67
CA GLU A 285 8.93 -24.59 -22.52
C GLU A 285 10.28 -24.42 -21.82
N LEU A 286 10.88 -25.52 -21.39
CA LEU A 286 12.19 -25.53 -20.76
C LEU A 286 13.28 -25.66 -21.83
N ILE A 287 13.97 -24.55 -22.08
CA ILE A 287 14.94 -24.42 -23.17
C ILE A 287 16.30 -24.98 -22.74
N SER A 288 16.79 -24.55 -21.59
CA SER A 288 18.12 -24.94 -21.11
C SER A 288 18.30 -24.77 -19.61
N ILE A 289 19.29 -25.47 -19.06
CA ILE A 289 19.87 -25.19 -17.74
C ILE A 289 21.13 -24.38 -17.99
N LYS A 290 21.22 -23.20 -17.40
CA LYS A 290 22.41 -22.34 -17.50
C LYS A 290 23.43 -22.70 -16.44
N LYS A 291 24.70 -22.60 -16.81
CA LYS A 291 25.85 -22.82 -15.90
C LYS A 291 26.10 -21.59 -15.02
#